data_429fea29a7631802b827fbc57eb8efc9
#
_entry.id   429fea29a7631802b827fbc57eb8efc9
#
_cell.length_a   1.000
_cell.length_b   1.000
_cell.length_c   1.000
_cell.angle_alpha   90.00
_cell.angle_beta   90.00
_cell.angle_gamma   90.00
#
_symmetry.space_group_name_H-M   'P 1'
#
loop_
_entity.id
_entity.type
_entity.pdbx_description
1 polymer ?
#
loop_
_entity_poly.entity_id
_entity_poly.type
_entity_poly.pdbx_seq_one_letter_code
_entity_poly.pdbx_strand_id
1 'polypeptide(L)'
;MLDSTNEYYVYVYIDPRNYEEFYYGKGKGNRKDAHLKDSSDSDKAQKIREIKKAGLEPIIRVIAKGLTEKEAFLVEKTLLWKLGKTLTNVSKGQLKAHFRPFNTMYKEIPEFDF
;
A
#
# COMPACT_ATOMS: atom_id res chain seq x y z
N MET A 1 -17.10 -5.80 -18.06
CA MET A 1 -16.88 -6.09 -17.86
C MET A 1 -16.11 -6.07 -17.38
N LEU A 2 -15.88 -5.98 -17.12
CA LEU A 2 -15.20 -5.81 -16.69
C LEU A 2 -14.40 -6.46 -16.25
N ASP A 3 -13.97 -6.50 -15.94
CA ASP A 3 -12.89 -6.94 -15.41
C ASP A 3 -13.10 -8.08 -14.57
N SER A 4 -13.66 -9.05 -15.10
CA SER A 4 -13.76 -10.31 -14.48
C SER A 4 -12.50 -11.14 -14.73
N THR A 5 -11.50 -10.57 -15.38
CA THR A 5 -10.26 -11.28 -15.54
C THR A 5 -9.56 -11.25 -14.20
N ASN A 6 -9.02 -12.30 -13.76
CA ASN A 6 -8.33 -12.38 -12.48
C ASN A 6 -6.86 -12.05 -12.65
N GLU A 7 -6.61 -10.86 -13.21
CA GLU A 7 -5.25 -10.46 -13.53
C GLU A 7 -4.62 -9.53 -12.52
N TYR A 8 -5.39 -9.10 -11.55
CA TYR A 8 -4.90 -8.09 -10.62
C TYR A 8 -4.16 -8.72 -9.48
N TYR A 9 -3.28 -7.94 -8.88
CA TYR A 9 -2.53 -8.35 -7.71
C TYR A 9 -2.41 -7.16 -6.77
N VAL A 10 -2.04 -7.46 -5.53
CA VAL A 10 -1.69 -6.45 -4.54
C VAL A 10 -0.24 -6.70 -4.17
N TYR A 11 0.53 -5.63 -4.07
CA TYR A 11 1.96 -5.73 -3.83
C TYR A 11 2.37 -4.75 -2.73
N VAL A 12 3.57 -4.97 -2.20
CA VAL A 12 4.12 -4.15 -1.15
C VAL A 12 5.55 -3.79 -1.48
N TYR A 13 5.94 -2.56 -1.15
CA TYR A 13 7.32 -2.10 -1.22
C TYR A 13 7.89 -2.13 0.19
N ILE A 14 9.07 -2.71 0.32
CA ILE A 14 9.73 -2.91 1.59
C ILE A 14 11.09 -2.23 1.55
N ASP A 15 11.40 -1.51 2.62
CA ASP A 15 12.70 -0.85 2.76
C ASP A 15 13.72 -1.92 3.17
N PRO A 16 14.74 -2.17 2.33
CA PRO A 16 15.69 -3.23 2.64
C PRO A 16 16.62 -2.89 3.82
N ARG A 17 16.64 -1.64 4.26
CA ARG A 17 17.51 -1.22 5.36
C ARG A 17 16.98 -1.73 6.71
N ASN A 18 15.67 -1.90 6.81
CA ASN A 18 15.04 -2.30 8.08
C ASN A 18 13.85 -3.24 7.89
N TYR A 19 13.56 -3.62 6.64
CA TYR A 19 12.44 -4.49 6.27
C TYR A 19 11.09 -3.90 6.63
N GLU A 20 10.99 -2.59 6.66
CA GLU A 20 9.73 -1.91 6.92
C GLU A 20 8.91 -1.81 5.65
N GLU A 21 7.67 -2.23 5.73
CA GLU A 21 6.72 -2.08 4.62
C GLU A 21 6.26 -0.64 4.59
N PHE A 22 6.38 0.01 3.45
CA PHE A 22 6.04 1.43 3.39
C PHE A 22 5.04 1.80 2.31
N TYR A 23 4.69 0.89 1.42
CA TYR A 23 3.74 1.22 0.37
C TYR A 23 3.04 -0.03 -0.10
N TYR A 24 1.71 0.04 -0.21
CA TYR A 24 0.91 -1.05 -0.79
C TYR A 24 0.20 -0.51 -2.03
N GLY A 25 0.11 -1.33 -3.06
CA GLY A 25 -0.58 -0.93 -4.27
C GLY A 25 -1.28 -2.11 -4.92
N LYS A 26 -2.13 -1.81 -5.89
CA LYS A 26 -2.75 -2.83 -6.70
C LYS A 26 -2.46 -2.53 -8.16
N GLY A 27 -2.51 -3.56 -8.99
CA GLY A 27 -2.28 -3.36 -10.40
C GLY A 27 -2.30 -4.67 -11.14
N LYS A 28 -1.96 -4.59 -12.42
CA LYS A 28 -1.78 -5.76 -13.26
C LYS A 28 -0.57 -5.54 -14.15
N GLY A 29 -0.05 -6.61 -14.73
CA GLY A 29 1.15 -6.52 -15.53
C GLY A 29 2.33 -6.10 -14.69
N ASN A 30 3.11 -5.16 -15.20
CA ASN A 30 4.31 -4.68 -14.49
C ASN A 30 4.05 -3.38 -13.72
N ARG A 31 2.80 -3.10 -13.38
CA ARG A 31 2.45 -1.91 -12.62
C ARG A 31 3.22 -1.80 -11.31
N LYS A 32 3.54 -2.93 -10.69
CA LYS A 32 4.22 -2.92 -9.41
C LYS A 32 5.58 -2.25 -9.47
N ASP A 33 6.19 -2.17 -10.67
CA ASP A 33 7.50 -1.55 -10.81
C ASP A 33 7.42 -0.09 -11.20
N ALA A 34 6.23 0.43 -11.44
CA ALA A 34 6.06 1.76 -12.02
C ALA A 34 6.58 2.88 -11.12
N HIS A 35 6.57 2.65 -9.81
CA HIS A 35 6.97 3.69 -8.87
C HIS A 35 8.46 3.87 -8.72
N LEU A 36 9.25 2.95 -9.26
CA LEU A 36 10.70 3.03 -9.10
C LEU A 36 11.30 4.25 -9.77
N LYS A 37 10.59 4.82 -10.73
CA LYS A 37 11.07 5.99 -11.45
C LYS A 37 10.28 7.26 -11.12
N ASP A 38 9.51 7.20 -10.05
CA ASP A 38 8.68 8.33 -9.64
C ASP A 38 9.58 9.45 -9.13
N SER A 39 9.48 10.62 -9.74
CA SER A 39 10.28 11.77 -9.34
C SER A 39 9.46 12.83 -8.60
N SER A 40 8.25 12.48 -8.18
CA SER A 40 7.40 13.41 -7.46
C SER A 40 7.92 13.63 -6.05
N ASP A 41 7.25 14.52 -5.32
CA ASP A 41 7.58 14.81 -3.93
C ASP A 41 6.77 14.00 -2.95
N SER A 42 6.12 12.95 -3.40
CA SER A 42 5.34 12.11 -2.50
C SER A 42 6.26 11.43 -1.49
N ASP A 43 5.69 11.04 -0.35
CA ASP A 43 6.45 10.35 0.68
C ASP A 43 7.04 9.04 0.14
N LYS A 44 6.27 8.35 -0.69
CA LYS A 44 6.73 7.13 -1.32
C LYS A 44 7.95 7.37 -2.18
N ALA A 45 7.91 8.40 -3.02
CA ALA A 45 9.01 8.70 -3.92
C ALA A 45 10.26 9.12 -3.15
N GLN A 46 10.09 9.89 -2.09
CA GLN A 46 11.21 10.28 -1.25
C GLN A 46 11.85 9.08 -0.59
N LYS A 47 11.03 8.16 -0.10
CA LYS A 47 11.52 6.95 0.53
C LYS A 47 12.35 6.10 -0.45
N ILE A 48 11.83 5.97 -1.68
CA ILE A 48 12.54 5.23 -2.72
C ILE A 48 13.88 5.88 -3.01
N ARG A 49 13.91 7.21 -3.10
CA ARG A 49 15.17 7.91 -3.36
C ARG A 49 16.18 7.71 -2.23
N GLU A 50 15.72 7.72 -0.99
CA GLU A 50 16.60 7.45 0.15
C GLU A 50 17.22 6.08 0.07
N ILE A 51 16.43 5.09 -0.30
CA ILE A 51 16.91 3.72 -0.43
C ILE A 51 17.95 3.63 -1.52
N LYS A 52 17.70 4.26 -2.67
CA LYS A 52 18.63 4.24 -3.77
C LYS A 52 19.92 4.99 -3.46
N LYS A 53 19.79 6.08 -2.69
CA LYS A 53 20.96 6.84 -2.28
C LYS A 53 21.87 6.02 -1.38
N ALA A 54 21.30 5.07 -0.66
CA ALA A 54 22.09 4.16 0.16
C ALA A 54 22.68 3.01 -0.63
N GLY A 55 22.53 3.01 -1.97
CA GLY A 55 23.07 1.96 -2.81
C GLY A 55 22.20 0.72 -2.88
N LEU A 56 20.95 0.83 -2.52
CA LEU A 56 20.03 -0.31 -2.44
C LEU A 56 18.82 -0.07 -3.32
N GLU A 57 17.99 -1.10 -3.47
CA GLU A 57 16.73 -1.00 -4.20
C GLU A 57 15.61 -1.47 -3.30
N PRO A 58 14.42 -0.88 -3.41
CA PRO A 58 13.29 -1.38 -2.64
C PRO A 58 13.00 -2.84 -2.96
N ILE A 59 12.56 -3.57 -1.97
CA ILE A 59 12.10 -4.94 -2.18
C ILE A 59 10.62 -4.87 -2.53
N ILE A 60 10.24 -5.53 -3.62
CA ILE A 60 8.85 -5.55 -4.06
C ILE A 60 8.34 -6.98 -3.96
N ARG A 61 7.21 -7.16 -3.28
CA ARG A 61 6.61 -8.48 -3.12
C ARG A 61 5.14 -8.45 -3.52
N VAL A 62 4.71 -9.45 -4.24
CA VAL A 62 3.29 -9.63 -4.53
C VAL A 62 2.72 -10.46 -3.39
N ILE A 63 1.75 -9.92 -2.71
CA ILE A 63 1.17 -10.55 -1.52
C ILE A 63 -0.17 -11.22 -1.80
N ALA A 64 -0.82 -10.87 -2.91
CA ALA A 64 -2.06 -11.51 -3.32
C ALA A 64 -2.16 -11.37 -4.82
N LYS A 65 -2.54 -12.41 -5.51
CA LYS A 65 -2.66 -12.37 -6.97
C LYS A 65 -3.87 -13.18 -7.41
N GLY A 66 -4.16 -13.13 -8.71
CA GLY A 66 -5.32 -13.83 -9.23
C GLY A 66 -6.61 -13.19 -8.81
N LEU A 67 -6.62 -11.86 -8.70
CA LEU A 67 -7.74 -11.11 -8.18
C LEU A 67 -8.43 -10.35 -9.29
N THR A 68 -9.73 -10.13 -9.13
CA THR A 68 -10.43 -9.15 -9.97
C THR A 68 -10.01 -7.76 -9.47
N GLU A 69 -10.30 -6.75 -10.26
CA GLU A 69 -9.98 -5.39 -9.85
C GLU A 69 -10.66 -5.02 -8.53
N LYS A 70 -11.92 -5.44 -8.40
CA LYS A 70 -12.70 -5.15 -7.21
C LYS A 70 -12.10 -5.80 -5.97
N GLU A 71 -11.67 -7.05 -6.12
CA GLU A 71 -11.04 -7.76 -5.02
C GLU A 71 -9.72 -7.11 -4.65
N ALA A 72 -8.92 -6.73 -5.63
CA ALA A 72 -7.64 -6.10 -5.35
C ALA A 72 -7.84 -4.76 -4.65
N PHE A 73 -8.85 -4.00 -5.09
CA PHE A 73 -9.17 -2.74 -4.45
C PHE A 73 -9.53 -2.94 -2.98
N LEU A 74 -10.35 -3.95 -2.70
CA LEU A 74 -10.77 -4.22 -1.33
C LEU A 74 -9.59 -4.64 -0.45
N VAL A 75 -8.74 -5.49 -0.98
CA VAL A 75 -7.56 -5.92 -0.23
C VAL A 75 -6.65 -4.74 0.07
N GLU A 76 -6.39 -3.91 -0.94
CA GLU A 76 -5.53 -2.75 -0.76
C GLU A 76 -6.11 -1.79 0.28
N LYS A 77 -7.40 -1.49 0.18
CA LYS A 77 -8.03 -0.57 1.12
C LYS A 77 -8.02 -1.11 2.55
N THR A 78 -8.22 -2.40 2.69
CA THR A 78 -8.19 -3.01 4.01
C THR A 78 -6.79 -2.90 4.64
N LEU A 79 -5.76 -3.13 3.84
CA LEU A 79 -4.40 -3.01 4.33
C LEU A 79 -4.06 -1.58 4.71
N LEU A 80 -4.47 -0.62 3.90
CA LEU A 80 -4.23 0.78 4.20
C LEU A 80 -4.93 1.20 5.48
N TRP A 81 -6.15 0.72 5.67
CA TRP A 81 -6.88 1.04 6.89
C TRP A 81 -6.23 0.42 8.11
N LYS A 82 -5.81 -0.82 8.00
CA LYS A 82 -5.26 -1.56 9.13
C LYS A 82 -3.88 -1.05 9.54
N LEU A 83 -3.04 -0.74 8.55
CA LEU A 83 -1.65 -0.38 8.81
C LEU A 83 -1.39 1.12 8.81
N GLY A 84 -2.26 1.82 8.16
CA GLY A 84 -2.40 3.25 8.07
C GLY A 84 -1.19 4.11 8.28
N LYS A 85 -0.91 4.44 9.52
CA LYS A 85 -0.01 5.54 9.82
C LYS A 85 1.44 5.29 9.45
N THR A 86 1.83 4.07 9.25
CA THR A 86 3.22 3.78 8.92
C THR A 86 3.47 3.71 7.43
N LEU A 87 2.42 3.85 6.62
CA LEU A 87 2.54 3.70 5.18
C LEU A 87 2.59 5.05 4.50
N THR A 88 3.38 5.13 3.43
CA THR A 88 3.50 6.34 2.64
C THR A 88 2.33 6.55 1.69
N ASN A 89 1.47 5.55 1.52
CA ASN A 89 0.26 5.67 0.71
C ASN A 89 -0.77 6.59 1.34
N VAL A 90 -0.75 6.71 2.69
CA VAL A 90 -1.86 7.33 3.39
C VAL A 90 -1.53 8.79 3.64
N SER A 91 -2.29 9.67 3.02
CA SER A 91 -2.17 11.07 3.30
C SER A 91 -3.21 11.45 4.34
N LYS A 92 -2.99 12.60 4.94
CA LYS A 92 -3.92 13.12 5.91
C LYS A 92 -5.29 13.27 5.26
N GLY A 93 -6.27 12.65 5.81
CA GLY A 93 -7.62 12.72 5.29
C GLY A 93 -8.00 11.62 4.31
N GLN A 94 -7.04 10.90 3.79
CA GLN A 94 -7.34 9.87 2.82
C GLN A 94 -8.23 8.78 3.39
N LEU A 95 -7.97 8.35 4.59
CA LEU A 95 -8.77 7.32 5.22
C LEU A 95 -10.11 7.83 5.73
N LYS A 96 -10.24 9.12 5.92
CA LYS A 96 -11.50 9.69 6.41
C LYS A 96 -12.65 9.45 5.46
N ALA A 97 -12.38 9.36 4.18
CA ALA A 97 -13.43 9.15 3.19
C ALA A 97 -13.99 7.74 3.24
N HIS A 98 -13.24 6.78 3.75
CA HIS A 98 -13.59 5.38 3.67
C HIS A 98 -13.66 4.69 5.03
N PHE A 99 -12.87 5.13 5.97
CA PHE A 99 -12.77 4.47 7.28
C PHE A 99 -12.69 5.52 8.37
N ARG A 100 -13.08 5.12 9.56
CA ARG A 100 -12.96 5.97 10.72
C ARG A 100 -11.51 6.06 11.15
N PRO A 101 -11.11 7.14 11.81
CA PRO A 101 -9.77 7.23 12.34
C PRO A 101 -9.47 6.07 13.26
N PHE A 102 -8.27 5.59 13.18
CA PHE A 102 -7.86 4.37 13.85
C PHE A 102 -8.11 4.43 15.36
N ASN A 103 -7.66 5.50 15.99
CA ASN A 103 -7.81 5.65 17.42
C ASN A 103 -9.28 5.78 17.83
N THR A 104 -10.09 6.42 17.02
CA THR A 104 -11.49 6.54 17.30
C THR A 104 -12.18 5.18 17.27
N MET A 105 -11.79 4.38 16.30
CA MET A 105 -12.36 3.06 16.17
C MET A 105 -12.08 2.21 17.40
N TYR A 106 -10.86 2.25 17.89
CA TYR A 106 -10.52 1.47 19.07
C TYR A 106 -11.21 1.96 20.32
N LYS A 107 -11.47 3.24 20.40
CA LYS A 107 -12.20 3.78 21.54
C LYS A 107 -13.63 3.39 21.56
N GLU A 108 -14.26 3.36 20.40
CA GLU A 108 -15.69 3.12 20.32
C GLU A 108 -16.04 1.65 20.29
N ILE A 109 -15.13 0.82 19.84
CA ILE A 109 -15.37 -0.61 19.71
C ILE A 109 -14.17 -1.34 20.29
N PRO A 110 -14.09 -1.36 21.61
CA PRO A 110 -12.90 -1.95 22.25
C PRO A 110 -12.71 -3.42 21.94
N GLU A 111 -13.78 -4.13 21.71
CA GLU A 111 -13.68 -5.54 21.37
C GLU A 111 -13.45 -5.76 19.89
N PHE A 112 -13.38 -4.71 19.13
CA PHE A 112 -13.17 -4.76 17.71
C PHE A 112 -11.70 -4.79 17.47
N ASP A 113 -11.12 -5.87 17.72
CA ASP A 113 -9.76 -5.94 17.61
C ASP A 113 -9.45 -7.14 16.80
N PHE A 114 -8.80 -7.02 15.84
CA PHE A 114 -8.57 -8.05 14.87
C PHE A 114 -7.20 -8.60 14.93
#